data_e9211505bfad0f42b9ca4516de6b36e7
#
_entry.id   e9211505bfad0f42b9ca4516de6b36e7
#
_cell.length_a   1.000
_cell.length_b   1.000
_cell.length_c   1.000
_cell.angle_alpha   90.00
_cell.angle_beta   90.00
_cell.angle_gamma   90.00
#
_symmetry.space_group_name_H-M   'P 1'
#
loop_
_entity.id
_entity.type
_entity.pdbx_description
1 polymer ?
#
loop_
_entity_poly.entity_id
_entity_poly.type
_entity_poly.pdbx_seq_one_letter_code
_entity_poly.pdbx_strand_id
1 'polypeptide(L)'
;PLFLDFFKHQVTKSNKWNFNYPMGKRFEDKHAKIDVIQGDTMHDKFLGGVSMSLLMMIHETAKEQNVNVPLDLLFCGISMKDEHREDNLHTDHEKDELQDTPIIKVLGILNSDWKKTYGGGFEHGGVLHSPEPGDFIIFDPRVPHRAQDILTDKKRIAIDVKKVLQSAIA
;
A
#
# COMPACT_ATOMS: atom_id res chain seq x y z
N PRO A 1 4.03 -10.80 13.68
CA PRO A 1 2.60 -11.07 13.76
C PRO A 1 1.86 -10.11 14.66
N LEU A 2 2.24 -9.98 15.96
CA LEU A 2 1.50 -9.17 16.95
C LEU A 2 1.30 -7.70 16.53
N PHE A 3 2.29 -7.06 15.92
CA PHE A 3 2.18 -5.67 15.47
C PHE A 3 1.17 -5.52 14.32
N LEU A 4 1.20 -6.45 13.35
CA LEU A 4 0.24 -6.44 12.25
C LEU A 4 -1.18 -6.70 12.73
N ASP A 5 -1.37 -7.62 13.69
CA ASP A 5 -2.67 -7.90 14.29
C ASP A 5 -3.21 -6.68 15.04
N PHE A 6 -2.36 -6.04 15.81
CA PHE A 6 -2.71 -4.78 16.48
C PHE A 6 -3.11 -3.71 15.46
N PHE A 7 -2.30 -3.50 14.42
CA PHE A 7 -2.56 -2.49 13.41
C PHE A 7 -3.88 -2.78 12.66
N LYS A 8 -4.05 -4.01 12.16
CA LYS A 8 -5.29 -4.47 11.53
C LYS A 8 -6.51 -4.22 12.41
N HIS A 9 -6.42 -4.54 13.71
CA HIS A 9 -7.50 -4.32 14.66
C HIS A 9 -7.88 -2.84 14.78
N GLN A 10 -6.90 -1.95 14.89
CA GLN A 10 -7.14 -0.51 14.99
C GLN A 10 -7.75 0.04 13.69
N VAL A 11 -7.21 -0.37 12.55
CA VAL A 11 -7.73 0.01 11.23
C VAL A 11 -9.18 -0.45 11.06
N THR A 12 -9.50 -1.68 11.42
CA THR A 12 -10.86 -2.23 11.28
C THR A 12 -11.89 -1.47 12.12
N LYS A 13 -11.48 -0.93 13.28
CA LYS A 13 -12.34 -0.12 14.15
C LYS A 13 -12.41 1.35 13.79
N SER A 14 -11.64 1.81 12.83
CA SER A 14 -11.63 3.22 12.44
C SER A 14 -13.00 3.62 11.85
N ASN A 15 -13.44 4.82 12.21
CA ASN A 15 -14.62 5.46 11.61
C ASN A 15 -14.27 6.34 10.39
N LYS A 16 -13.02 6.26 9.92
CA LYS A 16 -12.49 7.07 8.80
C LYS A 16 -12.60 6.37 7.45
N TRP A 17 -13.20 5.19 7.38
CA TRP A 17 -13.40 4.49 6.13
C TRP A 17 -14.27 5.27 5.15
N ASN A 18 -13.73 5.52 3.96
CA ASN A 18 -14.49 5.94 2.80
C ASN A 18 -14.84 4.70 1.96
N PHE A 19 -16.10 4.27 1.99
CA PHE A 19 -16.59 3.07 1.30
C PHE A 19 -16.98 3.33 -0.17
N ASN A 20 -16.87 4.55 -0.64
CA ASN A 20 -17.27 4.94 -1.99
C ASN A 20 -16.09 5.28 -2.90
N TYR A 21 -14.89 4.86 -2.54
CA TYR A 21 -13.72 5.17 -3.33
C TYR A 21 -13.76 4.40 -4.66
N PRO A 22 -13.86 5.09 -5.82
CA PRO A 22 -13.96 4.43 -7.11
C PRO A 22 -12.58 3.88 -7.50
N MET A 23 -12.48 2.57 -7.59
CA MET A 23 -11.33 1.88 -8.18
C MET A 23 -11.78 0.54 -8.76
N GLY A 24 -11.13 0.10 -9.81
CA GLY A 24 -11.43 -1.15 -10.47
C GLY A 24 -11.86 -0.95 -11.92
N LYS A 25 -12.12 -2.07 -12.61
CA LYS A 25 -12.51 -2.06 -14.03
C LYS A 25 -13.94 -1.58 -14.26
N ARG A 26 -14.81 -1.69 -13.26
CA ARG A 26 -16.19 -1.26 -13.34
C ARG A 26 -16.42 -0.05 -12.45
N PHE A 27 -17.28 0.84 -12.88
CA PHE A 27 -17.66 2.01 -12.08
C PHE A 27 -18.30 1.61 -10.72
N GLU A 28 -18.89 0.42 -10.68
CA GLU A 28 -19.49 -0.15 -9.47
C GLU A 28 -18.45 -0.74 -8.51
N ASP A 29 -17.23 -1.03 -8.99
CA ASP A 29 -16.16 -1.60 -8.17
C ASP A 29 -15.65 -0.52 -7.21
N LYS A 30 -16.20 -0.51 -6.01
CA LYS A 30 -15.80 0.39 -4.94
C LYS A 30 -14.99 -0.35 -3.90
N HIS A 31 -14.02 0.31 -3.33
CA HIS A 31 -13.36 -0.21 -2.15
C HIS A 31 -13.39 0.78 -0.99
N ALA A 32 -13.18 0.27 0.18
CA ALA A 32 -13.00 1.11 1.34
C ALA A 32 -11.54 1.57 1.42
N LYS A 33 -11.35 2.86 1.68
CA LYS A 33 -10.05 3.49 1.84
C LYS A 33 -10.02 4.42 3.04
N ILE A 34 -8.89 4.46 3.73
CA ILE A 34 -8.55 5.50 4.70
C ILE A 34 -7.33 6.23 4.16
N ASP A 35 -7.44 7.53 3.94
CA ASP A 35 -6.28 8.39 3.74
C ASP A 35 -5.73 8.76 5.12
N VAL A 36 -4.54 8.26 5.44
CA VAL A 36 -3.91 8.46 6.75
C VAL A 36 -3.05 9.71 6.74
N ILE A 37 -2.20 9.85 5.71
CA ILE A 37 -1.30 10.99 5.52
C ILE A 37 -1.33 11.38 4.04
N GLN A 38 -1.39 12.67 3.76
CA GLN A 38 -1.31 13.25 2.42
C GLN A 38 -0.53 14.57 2.47
N GLY A 39 0.66 14.59 1.86
CA GLY A 39 1.59 15.69 2.00
C GLY A 39 1.92 15.95 3.48
N ASP A 40 1.78 17.18 3.91
CA ASP A 40 2.02 17.59 5.31
C ASP A 40 0.82 17.36 6.24
N THR A 41 -0.28 16.81 5.72
CA THR A 41 -1.51 16.62 6.48
C THR A 41 -1.65 15.19 6.97
N MET A 42 -1.75 15.02 8.28
CA MET A 42 -2.09 13.76 8.93
C MET A 42 -3.58 13.75 9.29
N HIS A 43 -4.38 13.02 8.52
CA HIS A 43 -5.85 12.95 8.67
C HIS A 43 -6.30 12.12 9.87
N ASP A 44 -5.48 11.15 10.28
CA ASP A 44 -5.67 10.35 11.48
C ASP A 44 -4.34 10.26 12.25
N LYS A 45 -4.27 10.95 13.40
CA LYS A 45 -3.02 11.03 14.18
C LYS A 45 -2.59 9.69 14.77
N PHE A 46 -3.54 8.86 15.16
CA PHE A 46 -3.22 7.55 15.75
C PHE A 46 -2.73 6.58 14.66
N LEU A 47 -3.50 6.41 13.59
CA LEU A 47 -3.10 5.55 12.47
C LEU A 47 -1.83 6.08 11.80
N GLY A 48 -1.66 7.40 11.73
CA GLY A 48 -0.43 8.04 11.26
C GLY A 48 0.79 7.64 12.07
N GLY A 49 0.71 7.70 13.39
CA GLY A 49 1.79 7.28 14.28
C GLY A 49 2.13 5.78 14.13
N VAL A 50 1.10 4.92 14.04
CA VAL A 50 1.30 3.47 13.83
C VAL A 50 1.91 3.20 12.45
N SER A 51 1.43 3.90 11.40
CA SER A 51 1.99 3.78 10.04
C SER A 51 3.45 4.21 9.98
N MET A 52 3.80 5.32 10.62
CA MET A 52 5.19 5.79 10.69
C MET A 52 6.08 4.78 11.41
N SER A 53 5.62 4.17 12.50
CA SER A 53 6.37 3.12 13.20
C SER A 53 6.63 1.91 12.30
N LEU A 54 5.62 1.47 11.53
CA LEU A 54 5.77 0.40 10.53
C LEU A 54 6.80 0.78 9.47
N LEU A 55 6.75 2.01 8.95
CA LEU A 55 7.67 2.49 7.94
C LEU A 55 9.11 2.57 8.43
N MET A 56 9.32 2.92 9.68
CA MET A 56 10.66 2.86 10.29
C MET A 56 11.18 1.43 10.35
N MET A 57 10.34 0.46 10.72
CA MET A 57 10.72 -0.96 10.71
C MET A 57 11.08 -1.43 9.30
N ILE A 58 10.29 -1.06 8.29
CA ILE A 58 10.57 -1.38 6.88
C ILE A 58 11.88 -0.74 6.42
N HIS A 59 12.11 0.54 6.78
CA HIS A 59 13.35 1.25 6.45
C HIS A 59 14.58 0.52 7.01
N GLU A 60 14.58 0.16 8.29
CA GLU A 60 15.71 -0.55 8.92
C GLU A 60 15.92 -1.92 8.28
N THR A 61 14.86 -2.70 8.05
CA THR A 61 14.96 -4.01 7.38
C THR A 61 15.49 -3.89 5.95
N ALA A 62 15.02 -2.90 5.19
CA ALA A 62 15.48 -2.64 3.83
C ALA A 62 16.96 -2.24 3.81
N LYS A 63 17.40 -1.42 4.76
CA LYS A 63 18.80 -1.02 4.94
C LYS A 63 19.71 -2.22 5.19
N GLU A 64 19.29 -3.18 6.01
CA GLU A 64 20.01 -4.44 6.22
C GLU A 64 20.18 -5.25 4.93
N GLN A 65 19.25 -5.08 3.99
CA GLN A 65 19.26 -5.71 2.65
C GLN A 65 19.94 -4.84 1.58
N ASN A 66 20.56 -3.73 1.95
CA ASN A 66 21.13 -2.72 1.04
C ASN A 66 20.11 -2.09 0.08
N VAL A 67 18.84 -2.03 0.49
CA VAL A 67 17.77 -1.34 -0.24
C VAL A 67 17.52 0.02 0.41
N ASN A 68 17.63 1.09 -0.37
CA ASN A 68 17.36 2.43 0.13
C ASN A 68 15.86 2.73 0.08
N VAL A 69 15.23 2.84 1.24
CA VAL A 69 13.84 3.28 1.41
C VAL A 69 13.87 4.61 2.16
N PRO A 70 13.57 5.74 1.50
CA PRO A 70 13.60 7.05 2.17
C PRO A 70 12.53 7.12 3.28
N LEU A 71 12.76 7.98 4.26
CA LEU A 71 11.78 8.24 5.32
C LEU A 71 10.78 9.35 4.96
N ASP A 72 11.07 10.14 3.94
CA ASP A 72 10.16 11.20 3.48
C ASP A 72 8.88 10.60 2.91
N LEU A 73 7.76 10.99 3.49
CA LEU A 73 6.46 10.41 3.23
C LEU A 73 5.58 11.42 2.48
N LEU A 74 5.17 11.06 1.26
CA LEU A 74 4.23 11.87 0.48
C LEU A 74 2.78 11.45 0.71
N PHE A 75 2.56 10.16 0.84
CA PHE A 75 1.22 9.61 1.00
C PHE A 75 1.27 8.31 1.80
N CYS A 76 0.27 8.11 2.66
CA CYS A 76 0.00 6.83 3.29
C CYS A 76 -1.51 6.59 3.30
N GLY A 77 -1.94 5.51 2.69
CA GLY A 77 -3.32 5.08 2.66
C GLY A 77 -3.48 3.62 3.08
N ILE A 78 -4.65 3.28 3.58
CA ILE A 78 -5.03 1.91 3.91
C ILE A 78 -6.25 1.57 3.08
N SER A 79 -6.20 0.46 2.37
CA SER A 79 -7.30 -0.02 1.52
C SER A 79 -7.85 -1.34 2.05
N MET A 80 -9.15 -1.53 1.89
CA MET A 80 -9.83 -2.79 2.16
C MET A 80 -10.53 -3.24 0.88
N LYS A 81 -10.18 -4.42 0.40
CA LYS A 81 -10.71 -5.01 -0.83
C LYS A 81 -11.46 -6.28 -0.52
N ASP A 82 -12.57 -6.46 -1.22
CA ASP A 82 -13.46 -7.61 -1.13
C ASP A 82 -13.16 -8.63 -2.24
N GLU A 83 -13.87 -9.74 -2.21
CA GLU A 83 -13.90 -10.81 -3.20
C GLU A 83 -14.19 -10.30 -4.62
N HIS A 84 -13.58 -10.98 -5.61
CA HIS A 84 -13.79 -10.75 -7.06
C HIS A 84 -13.52 -9.35 -7.59
N ARG A 85 -12.73 -8.59 -6.86
CA ARG A 85 -12.32 -7.30 -7.32
C ARG A 85 -11.04 -7.39 -8.15
N GLU A 86 -11.16 -7.04 -9.41
CA GLU A 86 -10.06 -6.93 -10.34
C GLU A 86 -9.65 -5.47 -10.56
N ASP A 87 -8.40 -5.13 -10.30
CA ASP A 87 -7.86 -3.81 -10.61
C ASP A 87 -7.40 -3.73 -12.06
N ASN A 88 -7.58 -2.59 -12.71
CA ASN A 88 -6.97 -2.33 -14.01
C ASN A 88 -5.45 -2.29 -13.88
N LEU A 89 -4.76 -2.73 -14.94
CA LEU A 89 -3.34 -2.45 -15.09
C LEU A 89 -3.17 -0.94 -15.28
N HIS A 90 -2.43 -0.29 -14.41
CA HIS A 90 -2.25 1.16 -14.38
C HIS A 90 -0.85 1.56 -13.94
N THR A 91 -0.54 2.82 -14.12
CA THR A 91 0.58 3.52 -13.49
C THR A 91 0.00 4.62 -12.60
N ASP A 92 0.65 4.95 -11.50
CA ASP A 92 0.12 5.95 -10.55
C ASP A 92 0.41 7.40 -10.94
N HIS A 93 1.13 7.62 -12.03
CA HIS A 93 1.49 8.95 -12.51
C HIS A 93 1.13 9.13 -13.97
N GLU A 94 0.50 10.22 -14.27
CA GLU A 94 0.48 10.77 -15.61
C GLU A 94 1.92 11.16 -15.99
N LYS A 95 2.28 10.94 -17.25
CA LYS A 95 3.66 10.94 -17.74
C LYS A 95 4.47 12.22 -17.48
N ASP A 96 3.85 13.32 -17.07
CA ASP A 96 4.47 14.65 -17.12
C ASP A 96 4.83 15.29 -15.77
N GLU A 97 4.27 14.81 -14.64
CA GLU A 97 4.39 15.58 -13.39
C GLU A 97 5.64 15.31 -12.55
N LEU A 98 6.34 14.18 -12.73
CA LEU A 98 7.46 13.81 -11.86
C LEU A 98 8.52 12.94 -12.58
N GLN A 99 8.77 13.19 -13.88
CA GLN A 99 9.70 12.36 -14.66
C GLN A 99 11.11 12.25 -14.06
N ASP A 100 11.57 13.31 -13.41
CA ASP A 100 12.93 13.41 -12.85
C ASP A 100 12.98 13.14 -11.33
N THR A 101 11.85 13.00 -10.67
CA THR A 101 11.84 12.75 -9.23
C THR A 101 11.73 11.25 -8.96
N PRO A 102 12.71 10.62 -8.33
CA PRO A 102 12.64 9.21 -8.00
C PRO A 102 11.55 8.99 -6.94
N ILE A 103 10.52 8.26 -7.33
CA ILE A 103 9.39 7.89 -6.47
C ILE A 103 9.38 6.40 -6.28
N ILE A 104 9.16 5.97 -5.05
CA ILE A 104 8.89 4.58 -4.73
C ILE A 104 7.57 4.43 -4.00
N LYS A 105 6.98 3.27 -4.15
CA LYS A 105 5.85 2.80 -3.32
C LYS A 105 6.26 1.62 -2.48
N VAL A 106 5.62 1.54 -1.32
CA VAL A 106 5.70 0.39 -0.43
C VAL A 106 4.28 -0.13 -0.23
N LEU A 107 4.06 -1.38 -0.59
CA LEU A 107 2.78 -2.06 -0.46
C LEU A 107 2.93 -3.27 0.46
N GLY A 108 2.04 -3.44 1.42
CA GLY A 108 2.02 -4.61 2.30
C GLY A 108 0.63 -5.00 2.74
N ILE A 109 0.44 -6.29 3.04
CA ILE A 109 -0.80 -6.85 3.55
C ILE A 109 -0.78 -6.82 5.07
N LEU A 110 -1.79 -6.21 5.68
CA LEU A 110 -1.93 -6.12 7.14
C LEU A 110 -2.63 -7.33 7.78
N ASN A 111 -3.21 -8.21 6.97
CA ASN A 111 -3.82 -9.45 7.46
C ASN A 111 -2.74 -10.47 7.81
N SER A 112 -2.47 -10.72 9.08
CA SER A 112 -1.51 -11.72 9.54
C SER A 112 -1.90 -13.17 9.19
N ASP A 113 -3.19 -13.40 8.91
CA ASP A 113 -3.77 -14.69 8.55
C ASP A 113 -3.98 -14.86 7.02
N TRP A 114 -3.45 -13.95 6.19
CA TRP A 114 -3.59 -14.04 4.74
C TRP A 114 -2.79 -15.23 4.17
N LYS A 115 -3.38 -15.94 3.22
CA LYS A 115 -2.75 -17.09 2.56
C LYS A 115 -2.66 -16.85 1.06
N LYS A 116 -1.64 -17.36 0.40
CA LYS A 116 -1.48 -17.29 -1.07
C LYS A 116 -2.71 -17.83 -1.81
N THR A 117 -3.36 -18.85 -1.26
CA THR A 117 -4.58 -19.46 -1.82
C THR A 117 -5.79 -18.53 -1.81
N TYR A 118 -5.75 -17.44 -1.06
CA TYR A 118 -6.81 -16.44 -1.04
C TYR A 118 -6.71 -15.44 -2.20
N GLY A 119 -5.69 -15.58 -3.06
CA GLY A 119 -5.45 -14.64 -4.14
C GLY A 119 -4.92 -13.29 -3.66
N GLY A 120 -5.26 -12.24 -4.39
CA GLY A 120 -4.86 -10.87 -4.03
C GLY A 120 -3.38 -10.61 -4.19
N GLY A 121 -2.70 -11.31 -5.10
CA GLY A 121 -1.31 -11.04 -5.47
C GLY A 121 -1.16 -9.64 -6.08
N PHE A 122 0.07 -9.27 -6.36
CA PHE A 122 0.42 -7.99 -6.95
C PHE A 122 1.26 -8.20 -8.21
N GLU A 123 0.79 -7.71 -9.34
CA GLU A 123 1.51 -7.73 -10.61
C GLU A 123 2.23 -6.41 -10.82
N HIS A 124 3.53 -6.47 -11.14
CA HIS A 124 4.35 -5.30 -11.43
C HIS A 124 5.32 -5.63 -12.56
N GLY A 125 5.30 -4.84 -13.64
CA GLY A 125 6.15 -5.07 -14.81
C GLY A 125 5.97 -6.45 -15.44
N GLY A 126 4.77 -7.04 -15.38
CA GLY A 126 4.47 -8.37 -15.88
C GLY A 126 4.90 -9.52 -14.95
N VAL A 127 5.46 -9.22 -13.77
CA VAL A 127 5.83 -10.22 -12.77
C VAL A 127 4.78 -10.27 -11.66
N LEU A 128 4.26 -11.47 -11.37
CA LEU A 128 3.30 -11.68 -10.29
C LEU A 128 4.03 -11.97 -8.97
N HIS A 129 3.75 -11.16 -7.98
CA HIS A 129 4.19 -11.32 -6.60
C HIS A 129 3.03 -11.77 -5.72
N SER A 130 3.29 -12.71 -4.83
CA SER A 130 2.31 -13.20 -3.85
C SER A 130 2.88 -12.99 -2.45
N PRO A 131 2.82 -11.76 -1.91
CA PRO A 131 3.39 -11.45 -0.61
C PRO A 131 2.68 -12.23 0.49
N GLU A 132 3.47 -12.70 1.45
CA GLU A 132 2.97 -13.27 2.69
C GLU A 132 2.77 -12.17 3.75
N PRO A 133 2.03 -12.44 4.82
CA PRO A 133 1.90 -11.49 5.91
C PRO A 133 3.26 -11.09 6.50
N GLY A 134 3.53 -9.80 6.51
CA GLY A 134 4.82 -9.24 6.94
C GLY A 134 5.79 -8.95 5.80
N ASP A 135 5.50 -9.42 4.58
CA ASP A 135 6.25 -9.00 3.40
C ASP A 135 5.76 -7.63 2.91
N PHE A 136 6.71 -6.82 2.48
CA PHE A 136 6.45 -5.53 1.85
C PHE A 136 7.14 -5.49 0.49
N ILE A 137 6.36 -5.11 -0.52
CA ILE A 137 6.87 -4.92 -1.88
C ILE A 137 7.25 -3.46 -2.04
N ILE A 138 8.49 -3.22 -2.44
CA ILE A 138 9.01 -1.88 -2.77
C ILE A 138 9.14 -1.81 -4.28
N PHE A 139 8.49 -0.84 -4.93
CA PHE A 139 8.45 -0.78 -6.39
C PHE A 139 8.36 0.65 -6.93
N ASP A 140 8.68 0.80 -8.21
CA ASP A 140 8.49 2.04 -8.96
C ASP A 140 7.04 2.13 -9.46
N PRO A 141 6.24 3.10 -8.98
CA PRO A 141 4.84 3.24 -9.36
C PRO A 141 4.61 3.70 -10.81
N ARG A 142 5.67 4.05 -11.53
CA ARG A 142 5.61 4.41 -12.97
C ARG A 142 5.63 3.18 -13.86
N VAL A 143 6.00 2.03 -13.34
CA VAL A 143 5.90 0.75 -14.04
C VAL A 143 4.46 0.23 -13.93
N PRO A 144 3.84 -0.27 -15.02
CA PRO A 144 2.50 -0.81 -14.98
C PRO A 144 2.32 -1.89 -13.92
N HIS A 145 1.29 -1.73 -13.09
CA HIS A 145 1.01 -2.63 -11.97
C HIS A 145 -0.49 -2.74 -11.69
N ARG A 146 -0.87 -3.79 -10.98
CA ARG A 146 -2.24 -4.00 -10.48
C ARG A 146 -2.28 -4.98 -9.32
N ALA A 147 -3.33 -4.91 -8.52
CA ALA A 147 -3.67 -5.99 -7.59
C ALA A 147 -4.50 -7.05 -8.31
N GLN A 148 -4.19 -8.32 -8.05
CA GLN A 148 -4.94 -9.47 -8.55
C GLN A 148 -6.21 -9.73 -7.75
N ASP A 149 -7.09 -10.53 -8.30
CA ASP A 149 -8.35 -10.91 -7.69
C ASP A 149 -8.17 -11.56 -6.32
N ILE A 150 -9.12 -11.28 -5.45
CA ILE A 150 -9.28 -11.96 -4.17
C ILE A 150 -10.23 -13.15 -4.40
N LEU A 151 -9.78 -14.35 -4.06
CA LEU A 151 -10.47 -15.62 -4.31
C LEU A 151 -11.12 -16.19 -3.04
N THR A 152 -11.53 -15.32 -2.14
CA THR A 152 -12.12 -15.67 -0.85
C THR A 152 -13.07 -14.55 -0.39
N ASP A 153 -14.03 -14.90 0.46
CA ASP A 153 -14.93 -13.96 1.13
C ASP A 153 -14.24 -13.06 2.18
N LYS A 154 -12.96 -13.32 2.44
CA LYS A 154 -12.17 -12.51 3.38
C LYS A 154 -11.79 -11.17 2.78
N LYS A 155 -11.85 -10.13 3.60
CA LYS A 155 -11.42 -8.78 3.23
C LYS A 155 -9.90 -8.65 3.37
N ARG A 156 -9.23 -8.24 2.29
CA ARG A 156 -7.81 -7.92 2.31
C ARG A 156 -7.62 -6.47 2.73
N ILE A 157 -6.89 -6.26 3.81
CA ILE A 157 -6.48 -4.93 4.27
C ILE A 157 -5.01 -4.74 3.88
N ALA A 158 -4.72 -3.69 3.13
CA ALA A 158 -3.37 -3.37 2.69
C ALA A 158 -3.02 -1.92 3.02
N ILE A 159 -1.76 -1.69 3.35
CA ILE A 159 -1.17 -0.36 3.44
C ILE A 159 -0.45 -0.04 2.14
N ASP A 160 -0.65 1.17 1.65
CA ASP A 160 -0.02 1.73 0.46
C ASP A 160 0.68 3.04 0.84
N VAL A 161 1.97 3.09 0.63
CA VAL A 161 2.80 4.24 0.99
C VAL A 161 3.57 4.72 -0.22
N LYS A 162 3.49 6.01 -0.48
CA LYS A 162 4.23 6.68 -1.55
C LYS A 162 5.28 7.61 -0.94
N LYS A 163 6.50 7.49 -1.42
CA LYS A 163 7.66 8.23 -0.97
C LYS A 163 8.39 8.87 -2.13
N VAL A 164 8.98 10.03 -1.88
CA VAL A 164 9.88 10.71 -2.81
C VAL A 164 11.30 10.46 -2.35
N LEU A 165 12.15 9.97 -3.24
CA LEU A 165 13.59 9.95 -3.00
C LEU A 165 14.05 11.41 -3.14
N GLN A 166 14.44 12.05 -2.06
CA GLN A 166 15.17 13.30 -2.19
C GLN A 166 16.43 13.03 -3.03
N SER A 167 16.53 13.69 -4.18
CA SER A 167 17.81 13.76 -4.90
C SER A 167 18.82 14.26 -3.87
N ALA A 168 19.89 13.51 -3.65
CA ALA A 168 21.00 13.99 -2.85
C ALA A 168 21.34 15.38 -3.37
N ILE A 169 21.09 16.40 -2.55
CA ILE A 169 21.56 17.74 -2.80
C ILE A 169 23.08 17.60 -2.78
N ALA A 170 23.69 17.65 -3.98
CA ALA A 170 25.11 17.61 -4.16
C ALA A 170 25.74 18.90 -3.62
#